data_454160022226e3fc1212b16ac711e70f
#
_entry.id   454160022226e3fc1212b16ac711e70f
#
_cell.length_a   1.000
_cell.length_b   1.000
_cell.length_c   1.000
_cell.angle_alpha   90.00
_cell.angle_beta   90.00
_cell.angle_gamma   90.00
#
_symmetry.space_group_name_H-M   'P 1'
#
loop_
_entity.id
_entity.type
_entity.pdbx_description
1 polymer ?
#
loop_
_entity_poly.entity_id
_entity_poly.type
_entity_poly.pdbx_seq_one_letter_code
_entity_poly.pdbx_strand_id
1 'polypeptide(L)'
;FISDKKSQKFNYSNIETILITEDLIKKIIYRESEGVFAIVKEKKQQLIDLKLNRDELILVLENPEKPGNVGAIMRTFEACGFKNIIMIDTKIDIYNPNTIRSSLGAVFQLNVFKMNSEDIFHFLKKYDFKVYGSFIKSKIKFTEIDLKERCALVMGPERSSISEIFMKNSDELISIPMFGNVDSLNLSVSTGIILYEAVNQRKFS
;
A
#
# COMPACT_ATOMS: atom_id res chain seq x y z
N PHE A 1 26.97 0.56 -1.37
CA PHE A 1 27.85 -0.57 -1.70
C PHE A 1 27.75 -0.86 -3.18
N ILE A 2 28.85 -0.92 -3.86
CA ILE A 2 28.94 -1.13 -5.32
C ILE A 2 29.99 -2.20 -5.59
N SER A 3 29.69 -3.09 -6.55
CA SER A 3 30.68 -4.03 -7.05
C SER A 3 31.86 -3.30 -7.69
N ASP A 4 33.07 -3.76 -7.42
CA ASP A 4 34.31 -3.27 -8.03
C ASP A 4 34.23 -3.25 -9.57
N LYS A 5 33.60 -4.24 -10.20
CA LYS A 5 33.41 -4.31 -11.65
C LYS A 5 32.40 -3.30 -12.20
N LYS A 6 31.50 -2.77 -11.37
CA LYS A 6 30.43 -1.84 -11.80
C LYS A 6 30.63 -0.41 -11.29
N SER A 7 31.68 -0.16 -10.51
CA SER A 7 31.95 1.16 -9.92
C SER A 7 32.04 2.30 -10.94
N GLN A 8 32.49 2.02 -12.14
CA GLN A 8 32.59 3.03 -13.24
C GLN A 8 31.23 3.50 -13.79
N LYS A 9 30.16 2.73 -13.59
CA LYS A 9 28.80 3.08 -14.08
C LYS A 9 27.99 3.97 -13.12
N PHE A 10 28.40 4.02 -11.85
CA PHE A 10 27.63 4.69 -10.82
C PHE A 10 28.51 5.68 -10.07
N ASN A 11 28.32 6.96 -10.34
CA ASN A 11 29.00 8.04 -9.60
C ASN A 11 27.96 8.76 -8.72
N TYR A 12 28.02 8.48 -7.42
CA TYR A 12 27.16 9.12 -6.42
C TYR A 12 28.01 10.07 -5.57
N SER A 13 28.26 11.26 -6.07
CA SER A 13 29.15 12.26 -5.45
C SER A 13 28.75 12.69 -4.04
N ASN A 14 27.50 12.47 -3.63
CA ASN A 14 26.96 12.90 -2.34
C ASN A 14 26.59 11.74 -1.39
N ILE A 15 26.97 10.51 -1.71
CA ILE A 15 26.63 9.31 -0.92
C ILE A 15 27.91 8.55 -0.61
N GLU A 16 28.13 8.22 0.66
CA GLU A 16 29.21 7.33 1.06
C GLU A 16 29.11 6.01 0.28
N THR A 17 30.13 5.73 -0.51
CA THR A 17 30.16 4.56 -1.38
C THR A 17 31.30 3.63 -0.96
N ILE A 18 30.97 2.36 -0.69
CA ILE A 18 31.91 1.32 -0.33
C ILE A 18 32.00 0.33 -1.48
N LEU A 19 33.22 0.12 -1.99
CA LEU A 19 33.50 -0.91 -2.98
C LEU A 19 33.62 -2.27 -2.31
N ILE A 20 32.99 -3.26 -2.90
CA ILE A 20 33.00 -4.64 -2.39
C ILE A 20 33.12 -5.64 -3.56
N THR A 21 33.60 -6.82 -3.25
CA THR A 21 33.75 -7.90 -4.25
C THR A 21 32.41 -8.50 -4.63
N GLU A 22 32.30 -9.04 -5.85
CA GLU A 22 31.07 -9.74 -6.29
C GLU A 22 30.73 -10.94 -5.40
N ASP A 23 31.74 -11.63 -4.86
CA ASP A 23 31.51 -12.77 -3.97
C ASP A 23 30.88 -12.34 -2.63
N LEU A 24 31.24 -11.17 -2.13
CA LEU A 24 30.60 -10.60 -0.95
C LEU A 24 29.15 -10.19 -1.25
N ILE A 25 28.91 -9.60 -2.40
CA ILE A 25 27.54 -9.27 -2.85
C ILE A 25 26.66 -10.52 -2.89
N LYS A 26 27.12 -11.61 -3.50
CA LYS A 26 26.38 -12.88 -3.58
C LYS A 26 26.05 -13.49 -2.22
N LYS A 27 26.89 -13.24 -1.19
CA LYS A 27 26.62 -13.69 0.18
C LYS A 27 25.58 -12.85 0.91
N ILE A 28 25.49 -11.56 0.59
CA ILE A 28 24.60 -10.60 1.26
C ILE A 28 23.22 -10.56 0.56
N ILE A 29 23.22 -10.61 -0.76
CA ILE A 29 21.99 -10.47 -1.56
C ILE A 29 21.49 -11.85 -1.96
N TYR A 30 20.28 -12.15 -1.55
CA TYR A 30 19.65 -13.47 -1.72
C TYR A 30 19.32 -13.86 -3.19
N ARG A 31 19.48 -12.96 -4.17
CA ARG A 31 19.19 -13.20 -5.59
C ARG A 31 20.14 -12.42 -6.49
N GLU A 32 20.03 -12.65 -7.80
CA GLU A 32 20.75 -11.85 -8.79
C GLU A 32 20.53 -10.37 -8.57
N SER A 33 21.62 -9.62 -8.49
CA SER A 33 21.61 -8.17 -8.35
C SER A 33 22.44 -7.54 -9.45
N GLU A 34 22.16 -6.29 -9.73
CA GLU A 34 22.99 -5.51 -10.66
C GLU A 34 24.35 -5.10 -10.05
N GLY A 35 24.70 -5.63 -8.88
CA GLY A 35 25.96 -5.35 -8.20
C GLY A 35 25.95 -4.04 -7.43
N VAL A 36 24.76 -3.52 -7.09
CA VAL A 36 24.60 -2.33 -6.25
C VAL A 36 23.53 -2.62 -5.21
N PHE A 37 23.77 -2.24 -3.96
CA PHE A 37 22.75 -2.19 -2.92
C PHE A 37 23.03 -1.05 -1.93
N ALA A 38 22.00 -0.63 -1.22
CA ALA A 38 22.09 0.45 -0.25
C ALA A 38 21.56 0.02 1.12
N ILE A 39 22.18 0.53 2.18
CA ILE A 39 21.64 0.52 3.53
C ILE A 39 21.16 1.94 3.81
N VAL A 40 19.89 2.08 4.16
CA VAL A 40 19.27 3.38 4.40
C VAL A 40 18.64 3.43 5.79
N LYS A 41 18.55 4.63 6.36
CA LYS A 41 17.79 4.82 7.60
C LYS A 41 16.30 4.66 7.33
N GLU A 42 15.61 3.93 8.20
CA GLU A 42 14.16 3.81 8.14
C GLU A 42 13.49 5.18 8.31
N LYS A 43 12.55 5.49 7.41
CA LYS A 43 11.70 6.67 7.54
C LYS A 43 10.59 6.40 8.55
N LYS A 44 10.75 6.89 9.77
CA LYS A 44 9.68 6.86 10.77
C LYS A 44 8.69 7.97 10.47
N GLN A 45 7.45 7.60 10.19
CA GLN A 45 6.35 8.53 9.95
C GLN A 45 5.38 8.46 11.13
N GLN A 46 4.98 9.64 11.60
CA GLN A 46 3.95 9.75 12.64
C GLN A 46 2.68 10.33 12.03
N LEU A 47 1.53 9.88 12.50
CA LEU A 47 0.23 10.31 11.96
C LEU A 47 -0.01 11.81 12.12
N ILE A 48 0.64 12.44 13.11
CA ILE A 48 0.59 13.90 13.31
C ILE A 48 1.19 14.68 12.13
N ASP A 49 2.09 14.05 11.36
CA ASP A 49 2.72 14.66 10.19
C ASP A 49 1.86 14.57 8.93
N LEU A 50 0.70 13.91 9.02
CA LEU A 50 -0.19 13.67 7.90
C LEU A 50 -0.88 14.96 7.46
N LYS A 51 -0.52 15.44 6.27
CA LYS A 51 -1.21 16.54 5.59
C LYS A 51 -2.35 15.97 4.75
N LEU A 52 -3.57 16.39 5.04
CA LEU A 52 -4.77 15.94 4.35
C LEU A 52 -5.26 17.01 3.37
N ASN A 53 -5.50 16.59 2.13
CA ASN A 53 -6.18 17.39 1.12
C ASN A 53 -7.70 17.32 1.32
N ARG A 54 -8.43 18.22 0.66
CA ARG A 54 -9.90 18.23 0.71
C ARG A 54 -10.49 16.94 0.13
N ASP A 55 -9.88 16.43 -0.91
CA ASP A 55 -10.28 15.23 -1.66
C ASP A 55 -9.38 14.03 -1.34
N GLU A 56 -8.83 13.95 -0.13
CA GLU A 56 -7.90 12.88 0.25
C GLU A 56 -8.55 11.49 0.14
N LEU A 57 -7.86 10.55 -0.49
CA LEU A 57 -8.17 9.12 -0.41
C LEU A 57 -7.10 8.42 0.43
N ILE A 58 -7.52 7.81 1.52
CA ILE A 58 -6.68 6.96 2.35
C ILE A 58 -7.01 5.50 2.08
N LEU A 59 -5.98 4.70 1.82
CA LEU A 59 -6.12 3.26 1.78
C LEU A 59 -5.85 2.67 3.16
N VAL A 60 -6.80 1.93 3.68
CA VAL A 60 -6.69 1.20 4.94
C VAL A 60 -6.55 -0.29 4.63
N LEU A 61 -5.42 -0.88 5.03
CA LEU A 61 -5.15 -2.32 4.87
C LEU A 61 -5.28 -2.98 6.24
N GLU A 62 -6.34 -3.74 6.44
CA GLU A 62 -6.58 -4.48 7.66
C GLU A 62 -5.87 -5.83 7.62
N ASN A 63 -4.92 -6.03 8.52
CA ASN A 63 -4.18 -7.28 8.73
C ASN A 63 -3.76 -8.00 7.43
N PRO A 64 -3.10 -7.33 6.48
CA PRO A 64 -2.65 -7.98 5.25
C PRO A 64 -1.64 -9.09 5.59
N GLU A 65 -1.72 -10.23 4.87
CA GLU A 65 -0.94 -11.42 5.20
C GLU A 65 0.35 -11.53 4.39
N LYS A 66 0.35 -11.06 3.14
CA LYS A 66 1.45 -11.30 2.18
C LYS A 66 2.22 -10.03 1.84
N PRO A 67 3.53 -9.95 2.17
CA PRO A 67 4.36 -8.80 1.80
C PRO A 67 4.33 -8.47 0.31
N GLY A 68 4.22 -9.51 -0.56
CA GLY A 68 4.11 -9.33 -2.01
C GLY A 68 2.84 -8.60 -2.44
N ASN A 69 1.68 -8.89 -1.82
CA ASN A 69 0.44 -8.16 -2.08
C ASN A 69 0.53 -6.72 -1.61
N VAL A 70 1.09 -6.50 -0.42
CA VAL A 70 1.28 -5.14 0.14
C VAL A 70 2.13 -4.30 -0.82
N GLY A 71 3.25 -4.82 -1.31
CA GLY A 71 4.08 -4.10 -2.26
C GLY A 71 3.39 -3.84 -3.60
N ALA A 72 2.64 -4.81 -4.14
CA ALA A 72 1.86 -4.62 -5.37
C ALA A 72 0.77 -3.55 -5.20
N ILE A 73 0.10 -3.53 -4.04
CA ILE A 73 -0.87 -2.49 -3.68
C ILE A 73 -0.19 -1.12 -3.62
N MET A 74 0.94 -1.01 -2.93
CA MET A 74 1.71 0.23 -2.82
C MET A 74 2.10 0.79 -4.20
N ARG A 75 2.54 -0.09 -5.10
CA ARG A 75 2.86 0.29 -6.48
C ARG A 75 1.64 0.86 -7.22
N THR A 76 0.51 0.18 -7.14
CA THR A 76 -0.73 0.64 -7.79
C THR A 76 -1.25 1.93 -7.18
N PHE A 77 -1.19 2.06 -5.86
CA PHE A 77 -1.63 3.23 -5.12
C PHE A 77 -0.82 4.48 -5.49
N GLU A 78 0.50 4.34 -5.57
CA GLU A 78 1.40 5.40 -6.02
C GLU A 78 1.14 5.77 -7.49
N ALA A 79 0.95 4.78 -8.37
CA ALA A 79 0.64 4.99 -9.79
C ALA A 79 -0.70 5.74 -9.99
N CYS A 80 -1.67 5.58 -9.09
CA CYS A 80 -2.91 6.35 -9.06
C CYS A 80 -2.72 7.80 -8.58
N GLY A 81 -1.54 8.16 -8.07
CA GLY A 81 -1.22 9.48 -7.53
C GLY A 81 -1.61 9.69 -6.07
N PHE A 82 -2.04 8.64 -5.36
CA PHE A 82 -2.36 8.68 -3.95
C PHE A 82 -1.11 8.49 -3.08
N LYS A 83 -1.16 8.92 -1.81
CA LYS A 83 0.05 8.99 -0.97
C LYS A 83 -0.07 8.30 0.39
N ASN A 84 -1.26 8.21 0.97
CA ASN A 84 -1.44 7.87 2.37
C ASN A 84 -2.05 6.49 2.57
N ILE A 85 -1.30 5.56 3.17
CA ILE A 85 -1.74 4.21 3.50
C ILE A 85 -1.71 4.05 5.02
N ILE A 86 -2.76 3.49 5.60
CA ILE A 86 -2.81 3.09 7.00
C ILE A 86 -2.91 1.56 7.05
N MET A 87 -2.00 0.93 7.77
CA MET A 87 -1.98 -0.51 7.98
C MET A 87 -2.46 -0.81 9.41
N ILE A 88 -3.49 -1.61 9.51
CA ILE A 88 -4.15 -1.94 10.78
C ILE A 88 -3.74 -3.34 11.22
N ASP A 89 -3.37 -3.46 12.51
CA ASP A 89 -3.08 -4.73 13.20
C ASP A 89 -2.11 -5.64 12.46
N THR A 90 -1.20 -5.06 11.70
CA THR A 90 -0.27 -5.82 10.84
C THR A 90 1.04 -6.16 11.52
N LYS A 91 1.52 -7.38 11.24
CA LYS A 91 2.87 -7.85 11.56
C LYS A 91 3.86 -7.65 10.41
N ILE A 92 3.39 -7.19 9.25
CA ILE A 92 4.25 -7.01 8.09
C ILE A 92 5.23 -5.85 8.34
N ASP A 93 6.50 -6.13 8.09
CA ASP A 93 7.50 -5.10 7.88
C ASP A 93 7.37 -4.58 6.44
N ILE A 94 7.05 -3.30 6.30
CA ILE A 94 6.89 -2.65 5.00
C ILE A 94 8.19 -2.60 4.20
N TYR A 95 9.33 -2.67 4.89
CA TYR A 95 10.66 -2.75 4.26
C TYR A 95 11.15 -4.17 4.05
N ASN A 96 10.28 -5.17 4.24
CA ASN A 96 10.59 -6.55 3.85
C ASN A 96 11.03 -6.61 2.38
N PRO A 97 12.08 -7.37 2.03
CA PRO A 97 12.60 -7.47 0.65
C PRO A 97 11.54 -7.81 -0.42
N ASN A 98 10.52 -8.60 -0.06
CA ASN A 98 9.43 -8.92 -0.97
C ASN A 98 8.49 -7.72 -1.20
N THR A 99 8.23 -6.90 -0.16
CA THR A 99 7.46 -5.65 -0.29
C THR A 99 8.22 -4.65 -1.15
N ILE A 100 9.50 -4.40 -0.87
CA ILE A 100 10.33 -3.47 -1.63
C ILE A 100 10.34 -3.87 -3.12
N ARG A 101 10.56 -5.15 -3.41
CA ARG A 101 10.61 -5.64 -4.78
C ARG A 101 9.27 -5.50 -5.50
N SER A 102 8.18 -5.98 -4.90
CA SER A 102 6.86 -5.95 -5.53
C SER A 102 6.31 -4.53 -5.68
N SER A 103 6.76 -3.60 -4.83
CA SER A 103 6.43 -2.18 -4.94
C SER A 103 7.23 -1.43 -6.01
N LEU A 104 8.30 -2.02 -6.55
CA LEU A 104 9.27 -1.34 -7.43
C LEU A 104 9.77 -0.01 -6.86
N GLY A 105 9.94 0.07 -5.53
CA GLY A 105 10.39 1.26 -4.83
C GLY A 105 9.30 2.26 -4.44
N ALA A 106 8.03 2.04 -4.82
CA ALA A 106 6.91 2.91 -4.44
C ALA A 106 6.77 3.04 -2.91
N VAL A 107 7.17 2.02 -2.14
CA VAL A 107 7.19 2.06 -0.68
C VAL A 107 7.96 3.26 -0.11
N PHE A 108 8.97 3.76 -0.82
CA PHE A 108 9.77 4.93 -0.39
C PHE A 108 9.11 6.27 -0.73
N GLN A 109 8.10 6.27 -1.62
CA GLN A 109 7.37 7.46 -2.07
C GLN A 109 6.07 7.67 -1.31
N LEU A 110 5.60 6.66 -0.59
CA LEU A 110 4.33 6.67 0.13
C LEU A 110 4.53 7.03 1.60
N ASN A 111 3.45 7.54 2.20
CA ASN A 111 3.33 7.66 3.63
C ASN A 111 2.58 6.45 4.16
N VAL A 112 3.26 5.64 4.95
CA VAL A 112 2.68 4.40 5.49
C VAL A 112 2.67 4.49 7.01
N PHE A 113 1.48 4.48 7.58
CA PHE A 113 1.26 4.55 9.02
C PHE A 113 0.76 3.21 9.55
N LYS A 114 1.12 2.86 10.78
CA LYS A 114 0.57 1.70 11.48
C LYS A 114 -0.33 2.18 12.61
N MET A 115 -1.51 1.59 12.70
CA MET A 115 -2.48 1.88 13.74
C MET A 115 -3.12 0.58 14.24
N ASN A 116 -3.82 0.66 15.37
CA ASN A 116 -4.75 -0.38 15.81
C ASN A 116 -6.17 -0.09 15.29
N SER A 117 -7.03 -1.09 15.35
CA SER A 117 -8.41 -1.01 14.89
C SER A 117 -9.32 -0.09 15.72
N GLU A 118 -8.95 0.24 16.95
CA GLU A 118 -9.74 1.14 17.81
C GLU A 118 -9.50 2.61 17.43
N ASP A 119 -8.26 2.98 17.17
CA ASP A 119 -7.87 4.38 16.91
C ASP A 119 -8.26 4.86 15.52
N ILE A 120 -8.34 3.96 14.53
CA ILE A 120 -8.58 4.34 13.13
C ILE A 120 -9.93 5.05 12.95
N PHE A 121 -11.00 4.56 13.58
CA PHE A 121 -12.33 5.17 13.42
C PHE A 121 -12.41 6.54 14.06
N HIS A 122 -11.76 6.73 15.22
CA HIS A 122 -11.65 8.05 15.83
C HIS A 122 -10.94 9.03 14.88
N PHE A 123 -9.85 8.59 14.25
CA PHE A 123 -9.12 9.37 13.27
C PHE A 123 -9.98 9.70 12.06
N LEU A 124 -10.60 8.71 11.41
CA LEU A 124 -11.40 8.90 10.20
C LEU A 124 -12.60 9.83 10.46
N LYS A 125 -13.29 9.66 11.58
CA LYS A 125 -14.41 10.51 11.98
C LYS A 125 -13.96 11.94 12.28
N LYS A 126 -12.85 12.13 12.99
CA LYS A 126 -12.30 13.46 13.30
C LYS A 126 -12.02 14.29 12.05
N TYR A 127 -11.67 13.64 10.95
CA TYR A 127 -11.30 14.30 9.70
C TYR A 127 -12.35 14.14 8.59
N ASP A 128 -13.59 13.75 8.94
CA ASP A 128 -14.75 13.63 8.04
C ASP A 128 -14.50 12.76 6.81
N PHE A 129 -13.85 11.61 7.01
CA PHE A 129 -13.71 10.60 5.96
C PHE A 129 -14.98 9.78 5.81
N LYS A 130 -15.48 9.65 4.58
CA LYS A 130 -16.45 8.63 4.25
C LYS A 130 -15.75 7.28 4.12
N VAL A 131 -16.23 6.27 4.85
CA VAL A 131 -15.55 4.97 4.99
C VAL A 131 -16.24 3.92 4.14
N TYR A 132 -15.53 3.35 3.18
CA TYR A 132 -15.99 2.27 2.31
C TYR A 132 -15.25 0.97 2.64
N GLY A 133 -15.99 -0.03 3.16
CA GLY A 133 -15.45 -1.35 3.49
C GLY A 133 -15.60 -2.33 2.32
N SER A 134 -14.51 -2.94 1.87
CA SER A 134 -14.58 -4.01 0.85
C SER A 134 -15.16 -5.29 1.43
N PHE A 135 -16.32 -5.72 0.95
CA PHE A 135 -17.02 -6.90 1.42
C PHE A 135 -17.69 -7.64 0.26
N ILE A 136 -17.26 -8.88 -0.01
CA ILE A 136 -17.69 -9.65 -1.19
C ILE A 136 -19.20 -9.81 -1.29
N LYS A 137 -19.90 -9.97 -0.14
CA LYS A 137 -21.35 -10.17 -0.09
C LYS A 137 -22.16 -8.87 -0.08
N SER A 138 -21.52 -7.72 -0.24
CA SER A 138 -22.26 -6.46 -0.35
C SER A 138 -23.11 -6.41 -1.62
N LYS A 139 -24.28 -5.76 -1.52
CA LYS A 139 -25.16 -5.49 -2.65
C LYS A 139 -24.73 -4.25 -3.43
N ILE A 140 -24.02 -3.32 -2.79
CA ILE A 140 -23.54 -2.07 -3.39
C ILE A 140 -22.25 -2.38 -4.16
N LYS A 141 -22.22 -2.02 -5.42
CA LYS A 141 -21.02 -2.19 -6.25
C LYS A 141 -20.05 -1.02 -6.04
N PHE A 142 -18.78 -1.28 -6.21
CA PHE A 142 -17.72 -0.26 -6.10
C PHE A 142 -17.90 0.92 -7.08
N THR A 143 -18.66 0.75 -8.15
CA THR A 143 -19.01 1.79 -9.14
C THR A 143 -20.21 2.64 -8.75
N GLU A 144 -20.95 2.28 -7.71
CA GLU A 144 -22.18 2.94 -7.27
C GLU A 144 -21.93 3.95 -6.14
N ILE A 145 -20.69 4.06 -5.66
CA ILE A 145 -20.28 4.96 -4.57
C ILE A 145 -19.57 6.19 -5.11
N ASP A 146 -19.55 7.26 -4.30
CA ASP A 146 -18.81 8.47 -4.62
C ASP A 146 -17.39 8.42 -4.04
N LEU A 147 -16.41 8.30 -4.93
CA LEU A 147 -14.98 8.30 -4.59
C LEU A 147 -14.31 9.66 -4.87
N LYS A 148 -15.04 10.72 -5.24
CA LYS A 148 -14.50 12.06 -5.54
C LYS A 148 -14.14 12.81 -4.29
N GLU A 149 -14.96 12.69 -3.27
CA GLU A 149 -14.78 13.36 -2.00
C GLU A 149 -13.77 12.64 -1.10
N ARG A 150 -13.48 13.21 0.06
CA ARG A 150 -12.60 12.63 1.06
C ARG A 150 -13.12 11.28 1.53
N CYS A 151 -12.37 10.22 1.29
CA CYS A 151 -12.81 8.87 1.65
C CYS A 151 -11.65 7.97 2.10
N ALA A 152 -12.02 6.94 2.86
CA ALA A 152 -11.15 5.85 3.26
C ALA A 152 -11.66 4.55 2.64
N LEU A 153 -10.80 3.86 1.89
CA LEU A 153 -11.08 2.54 1.33
C LEU A 153 -10.45 1.48 2.22
N VAL A 154 -11.28 0.65 2.84
CA VAL A 154 -10.84 -0.43 3.74
C VAL A 154 -10.81 -1.75 2.99
N MET A 155 -9.63 -2.36 2.93
CA MET A 155 -9.39 -3.67 2.33
C MET A 155 -8.99 -4.66 3.42
N GLY A 156 -9.71 -5.77 3.50
CA GLY A 156 -9.47 -6.84 4.47
C GLY A 156 -8.33 -7.80 4.08
N PRO A 157 -8.03 -8.76 4.95
CA PRO A 157 -7.03 -9.78 4.68
C PRO A 157 -7.45 -10.72 3.54
N GLU A 158 -6.46 -11.48 3.02
CA GLU A 158 -6.65 -12.31 1.82
C GLU A 158 -7.60 -13.48 2.02
N ARG A 159 -7.71 -14.00 3.24
CA ARG A 159 -8.45 -15.24 3.55
C ARG A 159 -9.79 -15.03 4.22
N SER A 160 -10.05 -13.81 4.66
CA SER A 160 -11.30 -13.47 5.35
C SER A 160 -11.80 -12.10 4.89
N SER A 161 -13.01 -11.77 5.28
CA SER A 161 -13.53 -10.42 5.10
C SER A 161 -12.89 -9.43 6.07
N ILE A 162 -13.14 -8.14 5.87
CA ILE A 162 -12.90 -7.11 6.90
C ILE A 162 -13.57 -7.54 8.21
N SER A 163 -12.99 -7.14 9.34
CA SER A 163 -13.50 -7.50 10.65
C SER A 163 -14.88 -6.88 10.95
N GLU A 164 -15.56 -7.41 11.95
CA GLU A 164 -16.87 -6.88 12.35
C GLU A 164 -16.84 -5.41 12.74
N ILE A 165 -15.73 -4.93 13.31
CA ILE A 165 -15.60 -3.52 13.66
C ILE A 165 -15.63 -2.64 12.41
N PHE A 166 -14.97 -3.05 11.33
CA PHE A 166 -15.01 -2.33 10.05
C PHE A 166 -16.37 -2.51 9.37
N MET A 167 -16.98 -3.69 9.42
CA MET A 167 -18.33 -3.91 8.88
C MET A 167 -19.38 -3.00 9.51
N LYS A 168 -19.30 -2.79 10.83
CA LYS A 168 -20.28 -2.00 11.61
C LYS A 168 -20.06 -0.49 11.50
N ASN A 169 -18.82 -0.05 11.29
CA ASN A 169 -18.45 1.36 11.32
C ASN A 169 -18.13 1.96 9.93
N SER A 170 -18.18 1.17 8.87
CA SER A 170 -18.13 1.70 7.52
C SER A 170 -19.46 2.35 7.16
N ASP A 171 -19.41 3.48 6.46
CA ASP A 171 -20.61 4.15 5.94
C ASP A 171 -21.31 3.29 4.90
N GLU A 172 -20.53 2.61 4.06
CA GLU A 172 -21.03 1.66 3.08
C GLU A 172 -20.09 0.48 2.92
N LEU A 173 -20.66 -0.71 2.75
CA LEU A 173 -19.91 -1.91 2.33
C LEU A 173 -20.06 -2.02 0.80
N ILE A 174 -18.94 -2.31 0.12
CA ILE A 174 -18.88 -2.36 -1.33
C ILE A 174 -18.31 -3.68 -1.83
N SER A 175 -18.72 -4.09 -3.03
CA SER A 175 -18.24 -5.30 -3.66
C SER A 175 -17.79 -5.08 -5.09
N ILE A 176 -16.90 -5.97 -5.55
CA ILE A 176 -16.60 -6.16 -6.97
C ILE A 176 -17.41 -7.37 -7.42
N PRO A 177 -18.33 -7.23 -8.40
CA PRO A 177 -19.16 -8.35 -8.83
C PRO A 177 -18.32 -9.43 -9.53
N MET A 178 -18.56 -10.69 -9.16
CA MET A 178 -17.96 -11.86 -9.81
C MET A 178 -18.96 -12.45 -10.81
N PHE A 179 -18.55 -12.65 -12.06
CA PHE A 179 -19.40 -13.20 -13.12
C PHE A 179 -18.98 -14.63 -13.52
N GLY A 180 -17.90 -15.14 -12.93
CA GLY A 180 -17.40 -16.49 -13.15
C GLY A 180 -17.61 -17.38 -11.93
N ASN A 181 -16.83 -18.48 -11.86
CA ASN A 181 -16.93 -19.51 -10.82
C ASN A 181 -15.99 -19.27 -9.62
N VAL A 182 -15.20 -18.21 -9.63
CA VAL A 182 -14.32 -17.85 -8.51
C VAL A 182 -15.06 -17.00 -7.50
N ASP A 183 -14.82 -17.23 -6.22
CA ASP A 183 -15.49 -16.52 -5.14
C ASP A 183 -14.88 -15.14 -4.85
N SER A 184 -13.61 -14.92 -5.21
CA SER A 184 -12.90 -13.67 -4.91
C SER A 184 -11.73 -13.44 -5.85
N LEU A 185 -11.22 -12.20 -5.87
CA LEU A 185 -9.98 -11.79 -6.51
C LEU A 185 -8.84 -11.69 -5.48
N ASN A 186 -7.62 -11.73 -5.98
CA ASN A 186 -6.45 -11.41 -5.16
C ASN A 186 -6.57 -9.99 -4.58
N LEU A 187 -6.11 -9.79 -3.34
CA LEU A 187 -6.22 -8.51 -2.63
C LEU A 187 -5.64 -7.34 -3.43
N SER A 188 -4.47 -7.50 -4.04
CA SER A 188 -3.86 -6.41 -4.82
C SER A 188 -4.62 -6.10 -6.11
N VAL A 189 -5.25 -7.11 -6.71
CA VAL A 189 -6.11 -6.93 -7.90
C VAL A 189 -7.39 -6.19 -7.53
N SER A 190 -8.09 -6.63 -6.48
CA SER A 190 -9.31 -5.97 -5.99
C SER A 190 -9.06 -4.52 -5.64
N THR A 191 -7.98 -4.26 -4.90
CA THR A 191 -7.58 -2.90 -4.54
C THR A 191 -7.32 -2.05 -5.78
N GLY A 192 -6.59 -2.60 -6.77
CA GLY A 192 -6.29 -1.89 -8.01
C GLY A 192 -7.54 -1.51 -8.80
N ILE A 193 -8.53 -2.40 -8.89
CA ILE A 193 -9.80 -2.15 -9.58
C ILE A 193 -10.53 -0.95 -8.95
N ILE A 194 -10.67 -0.94 -7.61
CA ILE A 194 -11.38 0.14 -6.91
C ILE A 194 -10.59 1.46 -6.97
N LEU A 195 -9.26 1.41 -6.86
CA LEU A 195 -8.42 2.59 -6.97
C LEU A 195 -8.51 3.24 -8.35
N TYR A 196 -8.55 2.46 -9.43
CA TYR A 196 -8.71 3.01 -10.77
C TYR A 196 -10.11 3.54 -11.03
N GLU A 197 -11.14 3.01 -10.37
CA GLU A 197 -12.46 3.65 -10.37
C GLU A 197 -12.40 5.02 -9.66
N ALA A 198 -11.70 5.13 -8.54
CA ALA A 198 -11.47 6.43 -7.89
C ALA A 198 -10.74 7.41 -8.81
N VAL A 199 -9.73 6.96 -9.55
CA VAL A 199 -9.04 7.78 -10.56
C VAL A 199 -10.00 8.19 -11.67
N ASN A 200 -10.81 7.27 -12.18
CA ASN A 200 -11.81 7.53 -13.21
C ASN A 200 -12.77 8.64 -12.78
N GLN A 201 -13.37 8.52 -11.59
CA GLN A 201 -14.29 9.51 -11.06
C GLN A 201 -13.65 10.88 -10.81
N ARG A 202 -12.37 10.93 -10.42
CA ARG A 202 -11.66 12.18 -10.05
C ARG A 202 -11.03 12.92 -11.22
N LYS A 203 -10.66 12.21 -12.28
CA LYS A 203 -9.88 12.79 -13.37
C LYS A 203 -10.57 12.78 -14.72
N PHE A 204 -11.58 11.94 -14.91
CA PHE A 204 -12.21 11.74 -16.21
C PHE A 204 -13.72 11.93 -16.21
N SER A 205 -14.33 12.29 -15.07
CA SER A 205 -15.78 12.56 -14.94
C SER A 205 -16.08 14.03 -14.77
#